data_3c6a09635e515749a93cbc7a0b7327ba
#
_entry.id   3c6a09635e515749a93cbc7a0b7327ba
#
_cell.length_a   1.000
_cell.length_b   1.000
_cell.length_c   1.000
_cell.angle_alpha   90.00
_cell.angle_beta   90.00
_cell.angle_gamma   90.00
#
_symmetry.space_group_name_H-M   'P 1'
#
loop_
_entity.id
_entity.type
_entity.pdbx_description
1 polymer ?
#
loop_
_entity_poly.entity_id
_entity_poly.type
_entity_poly.pdbx_seq_one_letter_code
_entity_poly.pdbx_strand_id
1 'polypeptide(L)'
;PQKRINNLIKTFKTSDFVFNKIRHEFSYIVQFDKFGENILKNIIRLDNFKNHVVFVGPLFNIKYQSKLINYVKKYKNIKILVASEASRNNLINELPFMLKHNDVIVCPSGVISRRKIEGEVSDLRNEKCLIYYKNRPKEQLEQVLKFLELKNIEFEIFEYGNYKNKKLKKAAKKFKFGIYLSRIESQGFAVQEIMSMNLPLIIWDDMDIASKAISQYYNKPQITGTSITYWSDKCGIKVYNFSELENEFDLFISNLENY
;
A
#
# COMPACT_ATOMS: atom_id res chain seq x y z
N PRO A 1 7.79 6.39 11.58
CA PRO A 1 8.98 6.29 10.72
C PRO A 1 9.76 5.01 11.00
N GLN A 2 10.10 4.70 12.26
CA GLN A 2 10.95 3.56 12.64
C GLN A 2 10.38 2.19 12.23
N LYS A 3 9.06 1.99 12.32
CA LYS A 3 8.40 0.75 11.87
C LYS A 3 8.57 0.50 10.36
N ARG A 4 8.56 1.57 9.56
CA ARG A 4 8.76 1.50 8.09
C ARG A 4 10.19 1.13 7.74
N ILE A 5 11.17 1.75 8.40
CA ILE A 5 12.60 1.43 8.23
C ILE A 5 12.87 -0.01 8.61
N ASN A 6 12.35 -0.47 9.76
CA ASN A 6 12.54 -1.84 10.22
C ASN A 6 11.89 -2.87 9.26
N ASN A 7 10.74 -2.55 8.66
CA ASN A 7 10.11 -3.40 7.66
C ASN A 7 10.92 -3.43 6.36
N LEU A 8 11.45 -2.27 5.93
CA LEU A 8 12.32 -2.18 4.76
C LEU A 8 13.58 -3.04 4.95
N ILE A 9 14.26 -2.90 6.10
CA ILE A 9 15.44 -3.71 6.44
C ILE A 9 15.10 -5.21 6.44
N LYS A 10 13.93 -5.61 6.95
CA LYS A 10 13.49 -7.00 6.90
C LYS A 10 13.22 -7.49 5.49
N THR A 11 12.57 -6.66 4.66
CA THR A 11 12.33 -6.99 3.24
C THR A 11 13.65 -7.20 2.50
N PHE A 12 14.63 -6.34 2.71
CA PHE A 12 15.96 -6.52 2.13
C PHE A 12 16.69 -7.75 2.66
N LYS A 13 16.51 -8.13 3.93
CA LYS A 13 17.12 -9.33 4.52
C LYS A 13 16.48 -10.65 4.05
N THR A 14 15.24 -10.61 3.57
CA THR A 14 14.50 -11.82 3.14
C THR A 14 14.49 -12.05 1.64
N SER A 15 14.93 -11.08 0.83
CA SER A 15 15.02 -11.22 -0.61
C SER A 15 16.47 -11.49 -1.04
N ASP A 16 16.83 -12.76 -1.20
CA ASP A 16 18.14 -13.17 -1.73
C ASP A 16 18.47 -12.53 -3.08
N PHE A 17 17.45 -12.16 -3.85
CA PHE A 17 17.61 -11.55 -5.16
C PHE A 17 18.22 -10.14 -5.12
N VAL A 18 17.89 -9.34 -4.10
CA VAL A 18 18.44 -7.99 -3.96
C VAL A 18 19.85 -8.03 -3.37
N PHE A 19 20.11 -8.94 -2.43
CA PHE A 19 21.41 -9.07 -1.77
C PHE A 19 22.52 -9.60 -2.68
N ASN A 20 22.23 -10.51 -3.59
CA ASN A 20 23.23 -11.08 -4.49
C ASN A 20 23.74 -10.08 -5.54
N LYS A 21 22.95 -9.06 -5.91
CA LYS A 21 23.39 -7.99 -6.82
C LYS A 21 24.12 -6.84 -6.13
N ILE A 22 23.94 -6.68 -4.80
CA ILE A 22 24.52 -5.57 -4.02
C ILE A 22 25.85 -5.97 -3.34
N ARG A 23 26.37 -7.16 -3.57
CA ARG A 23 27.49 -7.76 -2.83
C ARG A 23 28.82 -7.00 -2.88
N HIS A 24 28.99 -6.01 -3.74
CA HIS A 24 30.26 -5.31 -3.92
C HIS A 24 30.23 -3.79 -3.86
N GLU A 25 29.06 -3.18 -3.65
CA GLU A 25 28.94 -1.71 -3.60
C GLU A 25 28.10 -1.33 -2.39
N PHE A 26 28.62 -0.43 -1.58
CA PHE A 26 27.85 0.15 -0.47
C PHE A 26 26.66 0.92 -1.02
N SER A 27 25.49 0.61 -0.54
CA SER A 27 24.28 1.30 -0.89
C SER A 27 23.75 2.07 0.32
N TYR A 28 23.34 3.30 0.09
CA TYR A 28 22.72 4.12 1.11
C TYR A 28 21.22 4.14 0.88
N ILE A 29 20.44 4.00 1.95
CA ILE A 29 19.00 4.22 1.91
C ILE A 29 18.69 5.46 2.74
N VAL A 30 18.20 6.50 2.09
CA VAL A 30 17.91 7.79 2.69
C VAL A 30 16.42 8.07 2.61
N GLN A 31 15.76 8.24 3.75
CA GLN A 31 14.39 8.75 3.77
C GLN A 31 14.44 10.24 3.39
N PHE A 32 13.70 10.63 2.35
CA PHE A 32 13.73 12.01 1.87
C PHE A 32 12.74 12.89 2.62
N ASP A 33 13.25 13.53 3.65
CA ASP A 33 12.63 14.63 4.39
C ASP A 33 13.66 15.76 4.55
N LYS A 34 13.36 16.77 5.32
CA LYS A 34 14.29 17.91 5.56
C LYS A 34 15.65 17.45 6.11
N PHE A 35 15.66 16.42 6.96
CA PHE A 35 16.87 15.85 7.52
C PHE A 35 17.61 14.98 6.49
N GLY A 36 16.89 14.14 5.78
CA GLY A 36 17.43 13.27 4.74
C GLY A 36 18.03 14.03 3.56
N GLU A 37 17.51 15.21 3.20
CA GLU A 37 18.14 16.08 2.20
C GLU A 37 19.56 16.46 2.61
N ASN A 38 19.80 16.78 3.88
CA ASN A 38 21.13 17.10 4.37
C ASN A 38 22.06 15.88 4.38
N ILE A 39 21.53 14.70 4.75
CA ILE A 39 22.28 13.43 4.65
C ILE A 39 22.69 13.18 3.19
N LEU A 40 21.77 13.30 2.25
CA LEU A 40 22.05 13.12 0.82
C LEU A 40 23.14 14.09 0.33
N LYS A 41 23.09 15.37 0.72
CA LYS A 41 24.13 16.36 0.39
C LYS A 41 25.50 15.96 0.93
N ASN A 42 25.57 15.39 2.13
CA ASN A 42 26.83 14.93 2.72
C ASN A 42 27.36 13.69 1.99
N ILE A 43 26.47 12.73 1.63
CA ILE A 43 26.85 11.55 0.85
C ILE A 43 27.42 11.96 -0.52
N ILE A 44 26.80 12.92 -1.20
CA ILE A 44 27.25 13.42 -2.51
C ILE A 44 28.66 14.04 -2.46
N ARG A 45 29.08 14.54 -1.32
CA ARG A 45 30.41 15.12 -1.10
C ARG A 45 31.52 14.12 -0.82
N LEU A 46 31.19 12.84 -0.61
CA LEU A 46 32.18 11.81 -0.41
C LEU A 46 33.00 11.57 -1.68
N ASP A 47 34.30 11.42 -1.56
CA ASP A 47 35.21 11.24 -2.69
C ASP A 47 34.84 10.01 -3.54
N ASN A 48 34.33 8.96 -2.92
CA ASN A 48 33.95 7.72 -3.56
C ASN A 48 32.44 7.66 -3.90
N PHE A 49 31.71 8.78 -3.82
CA PHE A 49 30.26 8.82 -4.08
C PHE A 49 29.84 8.15 -5.38
N LYS A 50 30.63 8.31 -6.46
CA LYS A 50 30.33 7.74 -7.78
C LYS A 50 30.33 6.21 -7.79
N ASN A 51 30.99 5.58 -6.84
CA ASN A 51 31.08 4.11 -6.70
C ASN A 51 29.93 3.51 -5.90
N HIS A 52 29.01 4.36 -5.41
CA HIS A 52 27.89 3.91 -4.56
C HIS A 52 26.57 4.18 -5.24
N VAL A 53 25.60 3.28 -5.04
CA VAL A 53 24.20 3.55 -5.38
C VAL A 53 23.49 4.11 -4.16
N VAL A 54 22.79 5.23 -4.33
CA VAL A 54 22.03 5.87 -3.27
C VAL A 54 20.54 5.72 -3.57
N PHE A 55 19.84 5.00 -2.73
CA PHE A 55 18.40 4.83 -2.79
C PHE A 55 17.72 5.87 -1.91
N VAL A 56 16.79 6.62 -2.47
CA VAL A 56 16.06 7.67 -1.75
C VAL A 56 14.58 7.34 -1.70
N GLY A 57 14.06 7.12 -0.50
CA GLY A 57 12.64 6.77 -0.32
C GLY A 57 12.40 5.87 0.89
N PRO A 58 11.27 5.14 0.94
CA PRO A 58 10.21 5.11 -0.08
C PRO A 58 9.39 6.40 -0.12
N LEU A 59 9.08 6.85 -1.34
CA LEU A 59 8.30 8.05 -1.58
C LEU A 59 6.82 7.70 -1.72
N PHE A 60 5.98 8.47 -1.03
CA PHE A 60 4.53 8.32 -1.06
C PHE A 60 3.84 9.52 -1.73
N ASN A 61 4.57 10.62 -1.96
CA ASN A 61 4.05 11.85 -2.51
C ASN A 61 5.16 12.67 -3.17
N ILE A 62 4.92 13.17 -4.39
CA ILE A 62 5.89 13.94 -5.19
C ILE A 62 5.97 15.42 -4.82
N LYS A 63 4.88 16.02 -4.34
CA LYS A 63 4.77 17.48 -4.20
C LYS A 63 5.93 18.15 -3.43
N TYR A 64 6.63 17.39 -2.60
CA TYR A 64 7.75 17.86 -1.78
C TYR A 64 9.14 17.53 -2.35
N GLN A 65 9.22 17.06 -3.61
CA GLN A 65 10.41 16.33 -4.07
C GLN A 65 11.04 16.86 -5.37
N SER A 66 10.68 18.07 -5.81
CA SER A 66 11.33 18.71 -6.94
C SER A 66 12.86 18.77 -6.82
N LYS A 67 13.39 18.97 -5.61
CA LYS A 67 14.82 18.93 -5.33
C LYS A 67 15.43 17.54 -5.54
N LEU A 68 14.74 16.47 -5.11
CA LEU A 68 15.23 15.10 -5.31
C LEU A 68 15.34 14.77 -6.80
N ILE A 69 14.37 15.18 -7.59
CA ILE A 69 14.39 14.99 -9.04
C ILE A 69 15.62 15.63 -9.67
N ASN A 70 16.01 16.82 -9.20
CA ASN A 70 17.23 17.48 -9.66
C ASN A 70 18.50 16.70 -9.30
N TYR A 71 18.52 16.03 -8.13
CA TYR A 71 19.64 15.15 -7.76
C TYR A 71 19.68 13.90 -8.66
N VAL A 72 18.54 13.25 -8.91
CA VAL A 72 18.47 12.06 -9.77
C VAL A 72 18.89 12.39 -11.19
N LYS A 73 18.50 13.54 -11.72
CA LYS A 73 18.97 14.03 -13.05
C LYS A 73 20.48 14.21 -13.11
N LYS A 74 21.03 14.82 -12.07
CA LYS A 74 22.45 15.15 -12.02
C LYS A 74 23.34 13.94 -11.75
N TYR A 75 22.84 12.99 -10.96
CA TYR A 75 23.62 11.85 -10.46
C TYR A 75 22.91 10.52 -10.79
N LYS A 76 23.41 9.80 -11.79
CA LYS A 76 22.82 8.54 -12.28
C LYS A 76 22.81 7.40 -11.25
N ASN A 77 23.65 7.49 -10.23
CA ASN A 77 23.74 6.55 -9.14
C ASN A 77 22.74 6.84 -7.99
N ILE A 78 21.96 7.92 -8.07
CA ILE A 78 20.81 8.15 -7.16
C ILE A 78 19.56 7.56 -7.79
N LYS A 79 18.86 6.72 -7.03
CA LYS A 79 17.63 6.03 -7.42
C LYS A 79 16.50 6.37 -6.46
N ILE A 80 15.29 6.49 -6.98
CA ILE A 80 14.09 6.74 -6.18
C ILE A 80 13.46 5.40 -5.82
N LEU A 81 13.14 5.20 -4.55
CA LEU A 81 12.31 4.09 -4.10
C LEU A 81 10.86 4.54 -3.97
N VAL A 82 9.95 3.75 -4.49
CA VAL A 82 8.50 3.92 -4.35
C VAL A 82 7.86 2.64 -3.82
N ALA A 83 6.68 2.78 -3.23
CA ALA A 83 6.04 1.67 -2.53
C ALA A 83 5.28 0.71 -3.45
N SER A 84 4.95 1.11 -4.69
CA SER A 84 4.16 0.31 -5.62
C SER A 84 4.41 0.67 -7.08
N GLU A 85 4.00 -0.22 -7.99
CA GLU A 85 4.00 0.04 -9.42
C GLU A 85 3.11 1.23 -9.80
N ALA A 86 1.95 1.38 -9.18
CA ALA A 86 1.08 2.53 -9.38
C ALA A 86 1.81 3.84 -9.05
N SER A 87 2.54 3.87 -7.92
CA SER A 87 3.36 5.02 -7.55
C SER A 87 4.51 5.28 -8.53
N ARG A 88 5.15 4.22 -9.06
CA ARG A 88 6.20 4.34 -10.08
C ARG A 88 5.66 4.93 -11.38
N ASN A 89 4.57 4.36 -11.87
CA ASN A 89 3.96 4.78 -13.14
C ASN A 89 3.48 6.23 -13.06
N ASN A 90 2.82 6.61 -11.97
CA ASN A 90 2.39 7.98 -11.77
C ASN A 90 3.58 8.95 -11.74
N LEU A 91 4.67 8.58 -11.06
CA LEU A 91 5.88 9.40 -10.99
C LEU A 91 6.54 9.59 -12.35
N ILE A 92 6.64 8.53 -13.14
CA ILE A 92 7.25 8.56 -14.47
C ILE A 92 6.34 9.33 -15.44
N ASN A 93 5.02 9.12 -15.38
CA ASN A 93 4.05 9.81 -16.23
C ASN A 93 4.02 11.32 -15.95
N GLU A 94 4.15 11.73 -14.68
CA GLU A 94 4.26 13.15 -14.31
C GLU A 94 5.53 13.79 -14.88
N LEU A 95 6.63 13.05 -14.93
CA LEU A 95 7.96 13.56 -15.23
C LEU A 95 8.68 12.78 -16.35
N PRO A 96 8.05 12.56 -17.51
CA PRO A 96 8.57 11.65 -18.55
C PRO A 96 9.91 12.09 -19.15
N PHE A 97 10.23 13.40 -19.09
CA PHE A 97 11.50 13.95 -19.57
C PHE A 97 12.59 13.97 -18.50
N MET A 98 12.22 13.69 -17.25
CA MET A 98 13.09 13.83 -16.09
C MET A 98 13.51 12.50 -15.49
N LEU A 99 12.66 11.48 -15.58
CA LEU A 99 12.88 10.19 -14.98
C LEU A 99 12.70 9.08 -16.00
N LYS A 100 13.58 8.10 -15.94
CA LYS A 100 13.48 6.85 -16.69
C LYS A 100 13.01 5.73 -15.74
N HIS A 101 12.51 4.65 -16.31
CA HIS A 101 12.09 3.46 -15.54
C HIS A 101 13.17 2.97 -14.55
N ASN A 102 14.44 3.01 -14.97
CA ASN A 102 15.57 2.57 -14.15
C ASN A 102 15.97 3.55 -13.03
N ASP A 103 15.37 4.73 -12.98
CA ASP A 103 15.62 5.72 -11.92
C ASP A 103 14.64 5.57 -10.76
N VAL A 104 13.53 4.86 -10.98
CA VAL A 104 12.46 4.64 -10.00
C VAL A 104 12.30 3.14 -9.76
N ILE A 105 12.59 2.71 -8.55
CA ILE A 105 12.58 1.31 -8.15
C ILE A 105 11.41 1.06 -7.22
N VAL A 106 10.60 0.05 -7.53
CA VAL A 106 9.53 -0.39 -6.64
C VAL A 106 10.11 -1.23 -5.52
N CYS A 107 9.91 -0.77 -4.30
CA CYS A 107 10.37 -1.44 -3.08
C CYS A 107 9.23 -1.43 -2.05
N PRO A 108 8.32 -2.41 -2.11
CA PRO A 108 7.25 -2.53 -1.14
C PRO A 108 7.81 -2.88 0.23
N SER A 109 7.26 -2.26 1.26
CA SER A 109 7.55 -2.68 2.63
C SER A 109 6.66 -3.87 2.97
N GLY A 110 7.24 -5.03 3.18
CA GLY A 110 6.50 -6.24 3.53
C GLY A 110 5.73 -6.12 4.85
N VAL A 111 4.69 -6.90 4.98
CA VAL A 111 4.01 -7.17 6.24
C VAL A 111 4.48 -8.52 6.78
N ILE A 112 4.57 -8.64 8.11
CA ILE A 112 4.95 -9.92 8.72
C ILE A 112 3.71 -10.81 8.68
N SER A 113 3.75 -11.81 7.82
CA SER A 113 2.78 -12.91 7.89
C SER A 113 3.04 -13.68 9.18
N ARG A 114 2.07 -13.72 10.06
CA ARG A 114 2.08 -14.62 11.23
C ARG A 114 1.40 -15.92 10.87
N ARG A 115 1.81 -16.55 9.76
CA ARG A 115 1.47 -17.93 9.46
C ARG A 115 2.06 -18.85 10.54
N LYS A 116 1.38 -18.97 11.64
CA LYS A 116 1.29 -20.15 12.50
C LYS A 116 -0.16 -20.28 12.90
N ILE A 117 -0.99 -20.61 11.94
CA ILE A 117 -2.29 -21.21 12.18
C ILE A 117 -2.26 -22.43 11.26
N GLU A 118 -1.50 -23.43 11.67
CA GLU A 118 -1.73 -24.81 11.27
C GLU A 118 -3.02 -25.21 11.97
N GLY A 119 -4.04 -25.60 11.21
CA GLY A 119 -5.31 -26.12 11.69
C GLY A 119 -6.40 -25.07 11.89
N GLU A 120 -7.49 -25.20 11.14
CA GLU A 120 -8.87 -24.77 11.49
C GLU A 120 -9.10 -23.27 11.80
N VAL A 121 -8.93 -22.41 10.80
CA VAL A 121 -9.30 -20.99 10.94
C VAL A 121 -10.78 -20.76 10.61
N SER A 122 -11.43 -21.62 9.82
CA SER A 122 -12.81 -21.44 9.36
C SER A 122 -13.86 -21.58 10.46
N ASP A 123 -13.72 -22.55 11.36
CA ASP A 123 -14.79 -22.91 12.31
C ASP A 123 -14.90 -21.98 13.54
N LEU A 124 -13.89 -21.11 13.76
CA LEU A 124 -13.87 -20.20 14.92
C LEU A 124 -14.23 -18.74 14.57
N ARG A 125 -14.49 -18.44 13.29
CA ARG A 125 -14.85 -17.09 12.87
C ARG A 125 -16.33 -16.84 13.13
N ASN A 126 -16.60 -15.69 13.76
CA ASN A 126 -17.98 -15.22 13.94
C ASN A 126 -18.49 -14.58 12.65
N GLU A 127 -19.81 -14.55 12.48
CA GLU A 127 -20.51 -14.04 11.29
C GLU A 127 -20.37 -12.52 11.07
N LYS A 128 -19.46 -11.84 11.80
CA LYS A 128 -19.29 -10.39 11.71
C LYS A 128 -18.44 -9.99 10.52
N CYS A 129 -18.78 -8.82 9.96
CA CYS A 129 -18.01 -8.13 8.92
C CYS A 129 -17.06 -7.11 9.55
N LEU A 130 -15.80 -7.10 9.09
CA LEU A 130 -14.84 -6.04 9.38
C LEU A 130 -14.98 -4.94 8.32
N ILE A 131 -15.33 -3.71 8.70
CA ILE A 131 -15.32 -2.58 7.79
C ILE A 131 -14.08 -1.72 8.05
N TYR A 132 -13.17 -1.66 7.09
CA TYR A 132 -12.07 -0.70 7.13
C TYR A 132 -12.44 0.56 6.36
N TYR A 133 -12.43 1.71 7.04
CA TYR A 133 -12.84 2.99 6.47
C TYR A 133 -11.70 4.01 6.53
N LYS A 134 -11.33 4.57 5.36
CA LYS A 134 -10.23 5.54 5.25
C LYS A 134 -10.52 6.62 4.22
N ASN A 135 -10.87 7.81 4.71
CA ASN A 135 -11.00 9.04 3.90
C ASN A 135 -11.94 8.91 2.67
N ARG A 136 -12.91 8.02 2.72
CA ARG A 136 -13.97 7.87 1.71
C ARG A 136 -15.12 8.85 2.00
N PRO A 137 -15.98 9.21 1.02
CA PRO A 137 -17.22 9.89 1.29
C PRO A 137 -18.09 9.13 2.30
N LYS A 138 -18.70 9.86 3.23
CA LYS A 138 -19.57 9.23 4.26
C LYS A 138 -20.76 8.51 3.65
N GLU A 139 -21.29 9.03 2.56
CA GLU A 139 -22.40 8.45 1.82
C GLU A 139 -22.11 7.02 1.37
N GLN A 140 -20.89 6.75 0.96
CA GLN A 140 -20.46 5.40 0.55
C GLN A 140 -20.36 4.45 1.76
N LEU A 141 -19.91 4.94 2.91
CA LEU A 141 -19.95 4.16 4.14
C LEU A 141 -21.39 3.84 4.53
N GLU A 142 -22.27 4.85 4.53
CA GLU A 142 -23.70 4.69 4.89
C GLU A 142 -24.42 3.71 3.96
N GLN A 143 -24.12 3.71 2.65
CA GLN A 143 -24.63 2.71 1.71
C GLN A 143 -24.26 1.29 2.14
N VAL A 144 -22.98 1.05 2.47
CA VAL A 144 -22.51 -0.25 2.93
C VAL A 144 -23.15 -0.66 4.26
N LEU A 145 -23.29 0.28 5.21
CA LEU A 145 -23.90 -0.03 6.51
C LEU A 145 -25.35 -0.45 6.36
N LYS A 146 -26.16 0.33 5.62
CA LYS A 146 -27.56 0.00 5.33
C LYS A 146 -27.70 -1.34 4.63
N PHE A 147 -26.81 -1.64 3.67
CA PHE A 147 -26.83 -2.90 2.97
C PHE A 147 -26.56 -4.09 3.91
N LEU A 148 -25.56 -3.99 4.79
CA LEU A 148 -25.26 -5.04 5.76
C LEU A 148 -26.39 -5.21 6.79
N GLU A 149 -27.04 -4.12 7.22
CA GLU A 149 -28.22 -4.16 8.08
C GLU A 149 -29.39 -4.90 7.39
N LEU A 150 -29.67 -4.63 6.12
CA LEU A 150 -30.70 -5.34 5.35
C LEU A 150 -30.39 -6.84 5.19
N LYS A 151 -29.11 -7.21 5.15
CA LYS A 151 -28.67 -8.60 5.12
C LYS A 151 -28.57 -9.24 6.52
N ASN A 152 -28.92 -8.52 7.60
CA ASN A 152 -28.81 -8.95 9.00
C ASN A 152 -27.37 -9.37 9.39
N ILE A 153 -26.36 -8.67 8.86
CA ILE A 153 -24.94 -8.93 9.13
C ILE A 153 -24.43 -7.94 10.16
N GLU A 154 -23.94 -8.43 11.29
CA GLU A 154 -23.25 -7.61 12.27
C GLU A 154 -21.89 -7.15 11.75
N PHE A 155 -21.48 -5.93 12.08
CA PHE A 155 -20.21 -5.36 11.63
C PHE A 155 -19.50 -4.58 12.72
N GLU A 156 -18.19 -4.35 12.50
CA GLU A 156 -17.39 -3.43 13.31
C GLU A 156 -16.54 -2.53 12.38
N ILE A 157 -16.61 -1.22 12.62
CA ILE A 157 -15.92 -0.21 11.81
C ILE A 157 -14.55 0.10 12.40
N PHE A 158 -13.52 0.05 11.56
CA PHE A 158 -12.15 0.46 11.85
C PHE A 158 -11.79 1.70 11.02
N GLU A 159 -12.07 2.86 11.58
CA GLU A 159 -11.78 4.13 10.93
C GLU A 159 -10.29 4.48 11.05
N TYR A 160 -9.69 4.86 9.93
CA TYR A 160 -8.27 5.23 9.87
C TYR A 160 -7.94 6.37 10.83
N GLY A 161 -6.91 6.14 11.66
CA GLY A 161 -6.51 7.09 12.70
C GLY A 161 -7.20 6.87 14.06
N ASN A 162 -8.35 6.19 14.11
CA ASN A 162 -9.18 6.05 15.31
C ASN A 162 -9.18 4.63 15.92
N TYR A 163 -8.27 3.75 15.49
CA TYR A 163 -8.16 2.39 16.05
C TYR A 163 -6.73 2.02 16.45
N LYS A 164 -6.62 1.08 17.39
CA LYS A 164 -5.35 0.44 17.75
C LYS A 164 -5.09 -0.72 16.79
N ASN A 165 -3.90 -0.80 16.20
CA ASN A 165 -3.54 -1.85 15.24
C ASN A 165 -3.73 -3.28 15.80
N LYS A 166 -3.51 -3.47 17.11
CA LYS A 166 -3.76 -4.75 17.77
C LYS A 166 -5.24 -5.14 17.71
N LYS A 167 -6.17 -4.17 17.81
CA LYS A 167 -7.62 -4.41 17.75
C LYS A 167 -8.03 -4.82 16.34
N LEU A 168 -7.54 -4.11 15.30
CA LEU A 168 -7.76 -4.47 13.88
C LEU A 168 -7.29 -5.90 13.59
N LYS A 169 -6.08 -6.25 14.00
CA LYS A 169 -5.53 -7.60 13.79
C LYS A 169 -6.33 -8.69 14.52
N LYS A 170 -6.84 -8.38 15.70
CA LYS A 170 -7.69 -9.33 16.45
C LYS A 170 -9.03 -9.55 15.75
N ALA A 171 -9.64 -8.48 15.21
CA ALA A 171 -10.86 -8.56 14.42
C ALA A 171 -10.64 -9.33 13.11
N ALA A 172 -9.57 -9.02 12.37
CA ALA A 172 -9.22 -9.71 11.14
C ALA A 172 -9.02 -11.24 11.29
N LYS A 173 -8.68 -11.71 12.50
CA LYS A 173 -8.59 -13.14 12.81
C LYS A 173 -9.92 -13.79 13.18
N LYS A 174 -10.86 -13.00 13.67
CA LYS A 174 -12.10 -13.51 14.27
C LYS A 174 -13.32 -13.35 13.37
N PHE A 175 -13.31 -12.37 12.46
CA PHE A 175 -14.46 -12.06 11.64
C PHE A 175 -14.45 -12.91 10.37
N LYS A 176 -15.62 -13.13 9.81
CA LYS A 176 -15.80 -14.04 8.68
C LYS A 176 -15.26 -13.46 7.39
N PHE A 177 -15.46 -12.16 7.18
CA PHE A 177 -14.96 -11.41 6.02
C PHE A 177 -14.81 -9.92 6.34
N GLY A 178 -14.31 -9.14 5.39
CA GLY A 178 -14.23 -7.69 5.54
C GLY A 178 -14.57 -6.93 4.27
N ILE A 179 -14.98 -5.67 4.44
CA ILE A 179 -15.17 -4.69 3.37
C ILE A 179 -14.14 -3.60 3.55
N TYR A 180 -13.38 -3.31 2.50
CA TYR A 180 -12.30 -2.34 2.52
C TYR A 180 -12.67 -1.09 1.72
N LEU A 181 -12.86 0.02 2.44
CA LEU A 181 -13.24 1.34 1.92
C LEU A 181 -12.09 2.32 2.15
N SER A 182 -11.07 2.29 1.30
CA SER A 182 -10.01 3.30 1.29
C SER A 182 -10.17 4.24 0.11
N ARG A 183 -9.85 5.51 0.31
CA ARG A 183 -9.89 6.51 -0.77
C ARG A 183 -8.77 6.29 -1.77
N ILE A 184 -7.57 6.04 -1.28
CA ILE A 184 -6.37 5.82 -2.08
C ILE A 184 -5.28 5.16 -1.24
N GLU A 185 -4.51 4.28 -1.85
CA GLU A 185 -3.34 3.68 -1.21
C GLU A 185 -2.11 3.80 -2.11
N SER A 186 -0.98 4.16 -1.51
CA SER A 186 0.34 4.07 -2.14
C SER A 186 0.98 2.69 -1.94
N GLN A 187 0.65 2.03 -0.83
CA GLN A 187 1.05 0.66 -0.51
C GLN A 187 -0.07 -0.14 0.16
N GLY A 188 -0.83 0.46 1.08
CA GLY A 188 -1.93 -0.20 1.77
C GLY A 188 -1.49 -1.16 2.88
N PHE A 189 -0.73 -0.67 3.88
CA PHE A 189 -0.28 -1.52 5.00
C PHE A 189 -1.43 -2.20 5.75
N ALA A 190 -2.54 -1.49 5.98
CA ALA A 190 -3.65 -2.04 6.73
C ALA A 190 -4.31 -3.22 5.99
N VAL A 191 -4.56 -3.07 4.68
CA VAL A 191 -5.15 -4.15 3.89
C VAL A 191 -4.21 -5.35 3.77
N GLN A 192 -2.91 -5.12 3.61
CA GLN A 192 -1.92 -6.21 3.59
C GLN A 192 -1.85 -6.93 4.94
N GLU A 193 -1.92 -6.19 6.06
CA GLU A 193 -2.00 -6.79 7.41
C GLU A 193 -3.28 -7.61 7.59
N ILE A 194 -4.41 -7.16 7.06
CA ILE A 194 -5.70 -7.88 7.10
C ILE A 194 -5.61 -9.16 6.24
N MET A 195 -5.17 -9.06 4.99
CA MET A 195 -4.97 -10.21 4.10
C MET A 195 -3.99 -11.24 4.70
N SER A 196 -2.93 -10.78 5.40
CA SER A 196 -1.99 -11.68 6.07
C SER A 196 -2.59 -12.48 7.23
N MET A 197 -3.82 -12.18 7.64
CA MET A 197 -4.61 -12.94 8.61
C MET A 197 -5.63 -13.87 7.93
N ASN A 198 -5.53 -14.04 6.61
CA ASN A 198 -6.44 -14.84 5.78
C ASN A 198 -7.91 -14.38 5.90
N LEU A 199 -8.17 -13.09 6.09
CA LEU A 199 -9.54 -12.58 6.07
C LEU A 199 -9.94 -12.30 4.62
N PRO A 200 -10.95 -12.99 4.06
CA PRO A 200 -11.50 -12.67 2.74
C PRO A 200 -12.05 -11.24 2.70
N LEU A 201 -11.81 -10.54 1.60
CA LEU A 201 -12.17 -9.13 1.48
C LEU A 201 -13.02 -8.82 0.25
N ILE A 202 -13.99 -7.95 0.42
CA ILE A 202 -14.55 -7.15 -0.67
C ILE A 202 -13.81 -5.83 -0.69
N ILE A 203 -13.12 -5.53 -1.79
CA ILE A 203 -12.47 -4.25 -2.01
C ILE A 203 -13.36 -3.40 -2.92
N TRP A 204 -13.89 -2.30 -2.39
CA TRP A 204 -14.54 -1.32 -3.26
C TRP A 204 -13.49 -0.31 -3.76
N ASP A 205 -12.94 -0.58 -4.95
CA ASP A 205 -11.92 0.25 -5.61
C ASP A 205 -12.57 1.31 -6.52
N ASP A 206 -13.08 2.37 -5.91
CA ASP A 206 -13.62 3.52 -6.65
C ASP A 206 -12.46 4.32 -7.26
N MET A 207 -12.13 3.99 -8.51
CA MET A 207 -11.00 4.57 -9.22
C MET A 207 -11.17 6.07 -9.50
N ASP A 208 -12.40 6.56 -9.64
CA ASP A 208 -12.66 7.99 -9.85
C ASP A 208 -12.32 8.80 -8.61
N ILE A 209 -12.77 8.35 -7.44
CA ILE A 209 -12.43 8.99 -6.15
C ILE A 209 -10.93 8.88 -5.89
N ALA A 210 -10.33 7.72 -6.16
CA ALA A 210 -8.91 7.52 -5.97
C ALA A 210 -8.08 8.41 -6.91
N SER A 211 -8.47 8.53 -8.18
CA SER A 211 -7.79 9.37 -9.17
C SER A 211 -7.93 10.85 -8.84
N LYS A 212 -9.12 11.32 -8.42
CA LYS A 212 -9.31 12.68 -7.91
C LYS A 212 -8.47 12.95 -6.66
N ALA A 213 -8.32 11.97 -5.79
CA ALA A 213 -7.50 12.11 -4.58
C ALA A 213 -6.01 12.25 -4.90
N ILE A 214 -5.50 11.51 -5.87
CA ILE A 214 -4.09 11.56 -6.22
C ILE A 214 -3.76 12.74 -7.13
N SER A 215 -4.68 13.20 -7.98
CA SER A 215 -4.48 14.32 -8.90
C SER A 215 -4.08 15.63 -8.21
N GLN A 216 -4.48 15.82 -6.95
CA GLN A 216 -4.05 16.98 -6.15
C GLN A 216 -2.52 17.02 -5.88
N TYR A 217 -1.82 15.91 -6.05
CA TYR A 217 -0.37 15.79 -5.87
C TYR A 217 0.41 15.87 -7.18
N TYR A 218 -0.29 15.79 -8.31
CA TYR A 218 0.28 15.77 -9.65
C TYR A 218 -0.43 16.79 -10.54
N ASN A 219 0.26 17.30 -11.56
CA ASN A 219 -0.29 18.32 -12.42
C ASN A 219 -0.90 17.80 -13.74
N LYS A 220 -0.99 16.48 -13.88
CA LYS A 220 -1.47 15.85 -15.11
C LYS A 220 -2.79 15.11 -14.92
N PRO A 221 -3.73 15.19 -15.88
CA PRO A 221 -5.05 14.57 -15.77
C PRO A 221 -5.05 13.04 -15.95
N GLN A 222 -3.96 12.42 -16.39
CA GLN A 222 -3.88 10.98 -16.70
C GLN A 222 -3.29 10.15 -15.56
N ILE A 223 -3.37 10.65 -14.32
CA ILE A 223 -2.89 9.92 -13.16
C ILE A 223 -4.01 9.08 -12.58
N THR A 224 -3.76 7.79 -12.49
CA THR A 224 -4.72 6.82 -11.94
C THR A 224 -4.42 6.53 -10.47
N GLY A 225 -5.47 6.57 -9.65
CA GLY A 225 -5.43 6.13 -8.25
C GLY A 225 -6.12 4.78 -8.09
N THR A 226 -5.78 4.08 -7.04
CA THR A 226 -6.46 2.85 -6.61
C THR A 226 -6.52 2.80 -5.09
N SER A 227 -7.56 2.21 -4.53
CA SER A 227 -7.66 1.93 -3.11
C SER A 227 -6.85 0.70 -2.68
N ILE A 228 -6.33 -0.07 -3.65
CA ILE A 228 -5.48 -1.22 -3.37
C ILE A 228 -4.39 -1.39 -4.43
N THR A 229 -3.13 -1.39 -4.01
CA THR A 229 -1.97 -1.48 -4.90
C THR A 229 -1.44 -2.90 -5.07
N TYR A 230 -1.73 -3.78 -4.14
CA TYR A 230 -1.34 -5.19 -4.16
C TYR A 230 -2.56 -6.05 -3.89
N TRP A 231 -3.02 -6.74 -4.91
CA TRP A 231 -4.23 -7.57 -4.86
C TRP A 231 -4.01 -8.94 -5.50
N SER A 232 -4.74 -9.91 -5.00
CA SER A 232 -4.91 -11.22 -5.61
C SER A 232 -6.34 -11.67 -5.40
N ASP A 233 -6.98 -12.21 -6.42
CA ASP A 233 -8.35 -12.74 -6.36
C ASP A 233 -8.48 -13.94 -5.41
N LYS A 234 -7.36 -14.49 -4.95
CA LYS A 234 -7.32 -15.46 -3.83
C LYS A 234 -7.62 -14.84 -2.46
N CYS A 235 -7.70 -13.51 -2.37
CA CYS A 235 -7.99 -12.80 -1.13
C CYS A 235 -9.43 -12.29 -1.05
N GLY A 236 -10.26 -12.59 -2.05
CA GLY A 236 -11.65 -12.12 -2.13
C GLY A 236 -11.99 -11.52 -3.48
N ILE A 237 -12.87 -10.53 -3.51
CA ILE A 237 -13.31 -9.85 -4.73
C ILE A 237 -13.00 -8.36 -4.72
N LYS A 238 -12.87 -7.80 -5.92
CA LYS A 238 -12.73 -6.37 -6.14
C LYS A 238 -13.90 -5.86 -6.99
N VAL A 239 -14.58 -4.82 -6.48
CA VAL A 239 -15.72 -4.16 -7.12
C VAL A 239 -15.41 -2.69 -7.30
N TYR A 240 -16.02 -2.04 -8.30
CA TYR A 240 -15.71 -0.66 -8.66
C TYR A 240 -16.81 0.33 -8.29
N ASN A 241 -18.01 -0.17 -8.03
CA ASN A 241 -19.15 0.64 -7.61
C ASN A 241 -20.05 -0.15 -6.64
N PHE A 242 -21.03 0.53 -6.06
CA PHE A 242 -21.92 -0.07 -5.07
C PHE A 242 -22.86 -1.13 -5.68
N SER A 243 -23.31 -0.94 -6.89
CA SER A 243 -24.18 -1.94 -7.58
C SER A 243 -23.44 -3.24 -7.82
N GLU A 244 -22.16 -3.19 -8.18
CA GLU A 244 -21.33 -4.41 -8.29
C GLU A 244 -21.19 -5.09 -6.92
N LEU A 245 -21.00 -4.32 -5.84
CA LEU A 245 -20.93 -4.89 -4.50
C LEU A 245 -22.22 -5.63 -4.15
N GLU A 246 -23.38 -5.02 -4.41
CA GLU A 246 -24.68 -5.66 -4.15
C GLU A 246 -24.86 -6.96 -4.97
N ASN A 247 -24.51 -6.94 -6.23
CA ASN A 247 -24.68 -8.07 -7.14
C ASN A 247 -23.74 -9.24 -6.82
N GLU A 248 -22.49 -8.97 -6.44
CA GLU A 248 -21.46 -9.98 -6.20
C GLU A 248 -21.46 -10.50 -4.75
N PHE A 249 -22.17 -9.83 -3.83
CA PHE A 249 -22.10 -10.10 -2.40
C PHE A 249 -22.48 -11.52 -2.03
N ASP A 250 -23.65 -11.99 -2.48
CA ASP A 250 -24.16 -13.31 -2.11
C ASP A 250 -23.30 -14.44 -2.69
N LEU A 251 -22.75 -14.24 -3.89
CA LEU A 251 -21.78 -15.15 -4.50
C LEU A 251 -20.46 -15.16 -3.70
N PHE A 252 -19.98 -14.01 -3.29
CA PHE A 252 -18.78 -13.89 -2.43
C PHE A 252 -18.99 -14.63 -1.11
N ILE A 253 -20.13 -14.43 -0.43
CA ILE A 253 -20.43 -15.08 0.85
C ILE A 253 -20.52 -16.62 0.69
N SER A 254 -21.09 -17.11 -0.40
CA SER A 254 -21.18 -18.56 -0.67
C SER A 254 -19.83 -19.20 -0.98
N ASN A 255 -18.84 -18.42 -1.38
CA ASN A 255 -17.50 -18.87 -1.77
C ASN A 255 -16.39 -18.49 -0.81
N LEU A 256 -16.69 -18.09 0.42
CA LEU A 256 -15.70 -17.62 1.39
C LEU A 256 -14.56 -18.60 1.66
N GLU A 257 -14.83 -19.91 1.57
CA GLU A 257 -13.82 -20.96 1.81
C GLU A 257 -12.78 -21.07 0.67
N ASN A 258 -13.08 -20.48 -0.48
CA ASN A 258 -12.19 -20.50 -1.66
C ASN A 258 -11.12 -19.41 -1.63
N TYR A 259 -11.22 -18.47 -0.68
CA TYR A 259 -10.30 -17.33 -0.53
C TYR A 259 -9.26 -17.55 0.65
#